data_d18cc1e21d517595130ea77e624c7176
#
_entry.id   d18cc1e21d517595130ea77e624c7176
#
_cell.length_a   1.000
_cell.length_b   1.000
_cell.length_c   1.000
_cell.angle_alpha   90.00
_cell.angle_beta   90.00
_cell.angle_gamma   90.00
#
_symmetry.space_group_name_H-M   'P 1'
#
loop_
_entity.id
_entity.type
_entity.pdbx_description
1 polymer ?
#
loop_
_entity_poly.entity_id
_entity_poly.type
_entity_poly.pdbx_seq_one_letter_code
_entity_poly.pdbx_strand_id
1 'polypeptide(L)'
;MKIDVKKFSKIQDIYISPDPQEHRPAWIWFAYIDGDLAVAAGRGTASSWWNSAMISRKGQIHIDGKVYQVEFEPVTDKENIDKFIDSYRQRSGYSWDPAWEKNFRPTVMRLKFLKELGKSIR
;
A
#
# COMPACT_ATOMS: atom_id res chain seq x y z
N MET A 1 11.38 12.67 -2.69
CA MET A 1 12.05 12.19 -1.46
C MET A 1 12.63 10.83 -1.73
N LYS A 2 13.87 10.64 -1.37
CA LYS A 2 14.47 9.30 -1.39
C LYS A 2 14.35 8.67 -0.02
N ILE A 3 13.82 7.46 0.02
CA ILE A 3 13.68 6.70 1.26
C ILE A 3 14.09 5.25 0.99
N ASP A 4 14.88 4.68 1.89
CA ASP A 4 15.22 3.26 1.80
C ASP A 4 14.11 2.43 2.43
N VAL A 5 13.22 1.90 1.58
CA VAL A 5 12.05 1.13 2.05
C VAL A 5 12.44 -0.24 2.60
N LYS A 6 13.68 -0.68 2.43
CA LYS A 6 14.17 -1.94 3.04
C LYS A 6 14.11 -1.90 4.56
N LYS A 7 14.20 -0.71 5.16
CA LYS A 7 14.10 -0.54 6.61
C LYS A 7 12.74 -0.95 7.16
N PHE A 8 11.72 -1.09 6.31
CA PHE A 8 10.38 -1.52 6.70
C PHE A 8 10.16 -3.03 6.56
N SER A 9 11.20 -3.81 6.23
CA SER A 9 11.08 -5.23 5.94
C SER A 9 10.48 -6.06 7.08
N LYS A 10 10.66 -5.63 8.33
CA LYS A 10 10.12 -6.31 9.52
C LYS A 10 8.74 -5.82 9.92
N ILE A 11 8.22 -4.80 9.24
CA ILE A 11 6.89 -4.25 9.47
C ILE A 11 5.96 -4.88 8.44
N GLN A 12 4.75 -5.30 8.85
CA GLN A 12 3.79 -5.92 7.93
C GLN A 12 2.70 -4.95 7.50
N ASP A 13 2.35 -4.01 8.35
CA ASP A 13 1.15 -3.20 8.18
C ASP A 13 1.44 -1.71 8.17
N ILE A 14 0.53 -1.00 7.55
CA ILE A 14 0.50 0.45 7.52
C ILE A 14 -0.94 0.92 7.71
N TYR A 15 -1.10 2.21 8.03
CA TYR A 15 -2.38 2.88 7.86
C TYR A 15 -2.31 3.74 6.60
N ILE A 16 -3.36 3.71 5.80
CA ILE A 16 -3.45 4.46 4.55
C ILE A 16 -4.66 5.38 4.58
N SER A 17 -4.46 6.63 4.21
CA SER A 17 -5.50 7.67 4.25
C SER A 17 -5.40 8.53 2.99
N PRO A 18 -6.18 8.19 1.93
CA PRO A 18 -6.22 9.02 0.73
C PRO A 18 -6.78 10.41 1.01
N ASP A 19 -6.36 11.39 0.22
CA ASP A 19 -6.91 12.74 0.28
C ASP A 19 -8.31 12.80 -0.38
N PRO A 20 -9.22 13.65 0.11
CA PRO A 20 -9.12 14.37 1.38
C PRO A 20 -9.23 13.41 2.58
N GLN A 21 -8.70 13.83 3.73
CA GLN A 21 -8.64 13.01 4.94
C GLN A 21 -10.02 12.94 5.64
N GLU A 22 -11.05 12.51 4.92
CA GLU A 22 -12.44 12.51 5.42
C GLU A 22 -12.80 11.25 6.18
N HIS A 23 -12.02 10.17 6.00
CA HIS A 23 -12.31 8.87 6.58
C HIS A 23 -11.21 8.44 7.53
N ARG A 24 -11.55 7.48 8.39
CA ARG A 24 -10.53 6.84 9.22
C ARG A 24 -9.48 6.20 8.32
N PRO A 25 -8.19 6.30 8.66
CA PRO A 25 -7.17 5.56 7.94
C PRO A 25 -7.47 4.07 7.94
N ALA A 26 -7.29 3.43 6.79
CA ALA A 26 -7.46 1.99 6.66
C ALA A 26 -6.18 1.27 7.10
N TRP A 27 -6.33 0.22 7.88
CA TRP A 27 -5.23 -0.65 8.27
C TRP A 27 -5.09 -1.75 7.23
N ILE A 28 -3.91 -1.82 6.60
CA ILE A 28 -3.63 -2.79 5.53
C ILE A 28 -2.20 -3.31 5.64
N TRP A 29 -1.94 -4.41 4.99
CA TRP A 29 -0.58 -4.93 4.80
C TRP A 29 -0.02 -4.40 3.49
N PHE A 30 1.30 -4.40 3.38
CA PHE A 30 2.00 -3.97 2.17
C PHE A 30 2.98 -5.04 1.69
N ALA A 31 3.45 -4.87 0.47
CA ALA A 31 4.49 -5.70 -0.13
C ALA A 31 5.39 -4.82 -0.99
N TYR A 32 6.22 -5.41 -1.81
CA TYR A 32 7.20 -4.69 -2.61
C TYR A 32 7.05 -5.02 -4.09
N ILE A 33 7.37 -4.03 -4.93
CA ILE A 33 7.62 -4.21 -6.37
C ILE A 33 8.94 -3.53 -6.68
N ASP A 34 9.98 -4.32 -7.01
CA ASP A 34 11.31 -3.81 -7.39
C ASP A 34 11.85 -2.72 -6.45
N GLY A 35 11.71 -2.94 -5.15
CA GLY A 35 12.22 -1.99 -4.15
C GLY A 35 11.28 -0.86 -3.79
N ASP A 36 10.09 -0.77 -4.39
CA ASP A 36 9.06 0.18 -4.00
C ASP A 36 8.03 -0.48 -3.10
N LEU A 37 7.53 0.25 -2.12
CA LEU A 37 6.36 -0.20 -1.37
C LEU A 37 5.13 -0.20 -2.29
N ALA A 38 4.30 -1.22 -2.12
CA ALA A 38 3.06 -1.34 -2.88
C ALA A 38 1.96 -1.93 -2.01
N VAL A 39 0.74 -1.62 -2.37
CA VAL A 39 -0.46 -2.04 -1.64
C VAL A 39 -1.53 -2.51 -2.61
N ALA A 40 -2.49 -3.25 -2.08
CA ALA A 40 -3.69 -3.65 -2.82
C ALA A 40 -4.87 -3.76 -1.85
N ALA A 41 -6.08 -3.69 -2.37
CA ALA A 41 -7.27 -3.69 -1.56
C ALA A 41 -7.80 -5.10 -1.31
N GLY A 42 -7.94 -5.49 -0.05
CA GLY A 42 -8.48 -6.79 0.32
C GLY A 42 -9.92 -7.02 -0.13
N ARG A 43 -10.69 -5.95 -0.28
CA ARG A 43 -12.06 -5.99 -0.82
C ARG A 43 -12.11 -5.73 -2.33
N GLY A 44 -10.95 -5.66 -2.98
CA GLY A 44 -10.87 -5.38 -4.40
C GLY A 44 -11.42 -4.01 -4.75
N THR A 45 -12.06 -3.89 -5.88
CA THR A 45 -12.60 -2.63 -6.39
C THR A 45 -13.78 -2.08 -5.59
N ALA A 46 -14.32 -2.84 -4.64
CA ALA A 46 -15.36 -2.38 -3.71
C ALA A 46 -14.80 -1.61 -2.52
N SER A 47 -13.48 -1.60 -2.34
CA SER A 47 -12.83 -0.92 -1.22
C SER A 47 -12.98 0.59 -1.30
N SER A 48 -13.47 1.21 -0.22
CA SER A 48 -13.66 2.66 -0.19
C SER A 48 -12.34 3.42 -0.23
N TRP A 49 -11.32 2.96 0.50
CA TRP A 49 -10.03 3.65 0.47
C TRP A 49 -9.36 3.56 -0.91
N TRP A 50 -9.49 2.43 -1.59
CA TRP A 50 -8.93 2.27 -2.93
C TRP A 50 -9.62 3.20 -3.94
N ASN A 51 -10.95 3.27 -3.89
CA ASN A 51 -11.69 4.19 -4.76
C ASN A 51 -11.28 5.65 -4.53
N SER A 52 -11.14 6.06 -3.26
CA SER A 52 -10.65 7.41 -2.93
C SER A 52 -9.24 7.65 -3.45
N ALA A 53 -8.35 6.68 -3.29
CA ALA A 53 -6.98 6.76 -3.79
C ALA A 53 -6.91 6.87 -5.31
N MET A 54 -7.78 6.17 -6.02
CA MET A 54 -7.84 6.24 -7.48
C MET A 54 -8.31 7.59 -8.00
N ILE A 55 -9.15 8.28 -7.22
CA ILE A 55 -9.63 9.62 -7.57
C ILE A 55 -8.57 10.68 -7.26
N SER A 56 -8.05 10.69 -6.02
CA SER A 56 -7.14 11.73 -5.56
C SER A 56 -5.69 11.52 -5.99
N ARG A 57 -5.26 10.27 -6.10
CA ARG A 57 -3.89 9.84 -6.39
C ARG A 57 -2.86 10.31 -5.38
N LYS A 58 -3.28 10.93 -4.28
CA LYS A 58 -2.43 11.42 -3.19
C LYS A 58 -3.07 11.11 -1.85
N GLY A 59 -2.23 11.05 -0.84
CA GLY A 59 -2.69 10.86 0.52
C GLY A 59 -1.54 10.67 1.48
N GLN A 60 -1.85 10.09 2.63
CA GLN A 60 -0.89 9.85 3.68
C GLN A 60 -0.80 8.37 4.00
N ILE A 61 0.38 7.95 4.41
CA ILE A 61 0.56 6.65 5.06
C ILE A 61 1.23 6.85 6.42
N HIS A 62 0.88 5.97 7.35
CA HIS A 62 1.51 5.90 8.65
C HIS A 62 2.27 4.59 8.72
N ILE A 63 3.58 4.69 8.87
CA ILE A 63 4.47 3.54 8.94
C ILE A 63 5.63 3.84 9.88
N ASP A 64 5.98 2.87 10.71
CA ASP A 64 7.13 2.96 11.60
C ASP A 64 7.13 4.23 12.45
N GLY A 65 5.98 4.60 12.98
CA GLY A 65 5.81 5.76 13.84
C GLY A 65 5.86 7.12 13.16
N LYS A 66 5.84 7.15 11.85
CA LYS A 66 5.90 8.39 11.06
C LYS A 66 4.75 8.48 10.06
N VAL A 67 4.43 9.70 9.68
CA VAL A 67 3.45 10.01 8.64
C VAL A 67 4.21 10.52 7.42
N TYR A 68 3.89 9.97 6.25
CA TYR A 68 4.45 10.41 4.97
C TYR A 68 3.33 10.80 4.02
N GLN A 69 3.56 11.87 3.27
CA GLN A 69 2.74 12.16 2.11
C GLN A 69 3.22 11.31 0.95
N VAL A 70 2.29 10.66 0.27
CA VAL A 70 2.59 9.76 -0.85
C VAL A 70 1.68 10.05 -2.04
N GLU A 71 2.15 9.62 -3.20
CA GLU A 71 1.36 9.54 -4.41
C GLU A 71 1.03 8.07 -4.68
N PHE A 72 -0.21 7.80 -5.06
CA PHE A 72 -0.67 6.46 -5.40
C PHE A 72 -0.56 6.25 -6.90
N GLU A 73 0.29 5.30 -7.31
CA GLU A 73 0.52 4.99 -8.71
C GLU A 73 -0.06 3.61 -9.03
N PRO A 74 -1.18 3.55 -9.78
CA PRO A 74 -1.76 2.27 -10.15
C PRO A 74 -0.79 1.42 -10.97
N VAL A 75 -0.80 0.13 -10.73
CA VAL A 75 0.00 -0.86 -11.46
C VAL A 75 -0.95 -1.75 -12.23
N THR A 76 -0.85 -1.72 -13.56
CA THR A 76 -1.79 -2.41 -14.44
C THR A 76 -1.15 -3.51 -15.28
N ASP A 77 0.18 -3.56 -15.35
CA ASP A 77 0.88 -4.59 -16.11
C ASP A 77 1.05 -5.88 -15.31
N LYS A 78 0.86 -7.00 -16.00
CA LYS A 78 0.90 -8.33 -15.39
C LYS A 78 2.23 -8.60 -14.68
N GLU A 79 3.35 -8.21 -15.27
CA GLU A 79 4.68 -8.49 -14.70
C GLU A 79 4.83 -7.90 -13.30
N ASN A 80 4.47 -6.63 -13.12
CA ASN A 80 4.59 -5.97 -11.82
C ASN A 80 3.51 -6.40 -10.84
N ILE A 81 2.31 -6.72 -11.32
CA ILE A 81 1.27 -7.30 -10.47
C ILE A 81 1.74 -8.66 -9.94
N ASP A 82 2.33 -9.50 -10.77
CA ASP A 82 2.88 -10.79 -10.34
C ASP A 82 3.98 -10.62 -9.29
N LYS A 83 4.86 -9.61 -9.45
CA LYS A 83 5.87 -9.29 -8.44
C LYS A 83 5.26 -8.92 -7.10
N PHE A 84 4.20 -8.11 -7.12
CA PHE A 84 3.47 -7.75 -5.90
C PHE A 84 2.88 -8.99 -5.22
N ILE A 85 2.19 -9.83 -5.98
CA ILE A 85 1.57 -11.05 -5.47
C ILE A 85 2.63 -11.97 -4.84
N ASP A 86 3.75 -12.19 -5.53
CA ASP A 86 4.83 -13.03 -5.02
C ASP A 86 5.42 -12.47 -3.72
N SER A 87 5.66 -11.17 -3.67
CA SER A 87 6.16 -10.50 -2.47
C SER A 87 5.17 -10.62 -1.32
N TYR A 88 3.89 -10.41 -1.58
CA TYR A 88 2.85 -10.50 -0.57
C TYR A 88 2.73 -11.93 -0.02
N ARG A 89 2.79 -12.92 -0.89
CA ARG A 89 2.78 -14.34 -0.47
C ARG A 89 3.95 -14.67 0.45
N GLN A 90 5.15 -14.23 0.09
CA GLN A 90 6.34 -14.44 0.91
C GLN A 90 6.20 -13.78 2.29
N ARG A 91 5.70 -12.56 2.32
CA ARG A 91 5.52 -11.81 3.55
C ARG A 91 4.40 -12.37 4.44
N SER A 92 3.35 -12.90 3.81
CA SER A 92 2.21 -13.51 4.53
C SER A 92 2.54 -14.88 5.10
N GLY A 93 3.45 -15.61 4.44
CA GLY A 93 3.80 -16.97 4.84
C GLY A 93 2.57 -17.89 4.91
N TYR A 94 2.36 -18.52 6.04
CA TYR A 94 1.23 -19.43 6.25
C TYR A 94 -0.13 -18.73 6.27
N SER A 95 -0.15 -17.40 6.40
CA SER A 95 -1.40 -16.62 6.39
C SER A 95 -1.91 -16.38 4.98
N TRP A 96 -1.13 -16.68 3.94
CA TRP A 96 -1.55 -16.44 2.56
C TRP A 96 -2.83 -17.20 2.23
N ASP A 97 -3.81 -16.47 1.71
CA ASP A 97 -5.05 -17.05 1.19
C ASP A 97 -5.11 -16.82 -0.32
N PRO A 98 -5.12 -17.90 -1.13
CA PRO A 98 -5.18 -17.77 -2.58
C PRO A 98 -6.38 -16.96 -3.09
N ALA A 99 -7.46 -16.89 -2.32
CA ALA A 99 -8.64 -16.11 -2.68
C ALA A 99 -8.36 -14.60 -2.71
N TRP A 100 -7.32 -14.13 -2.03
CA TRP A 100 -6.95 -12.70 -2.02
C TRP A 100 -6.47 -12.22 -3.39
N GLU A 101 -5.87 -13.09 -4.19
CA GLU A 101 -5.29 -12.69 -5.47
C GLU A 101 -6.31 -12.04 -6.39
N LYS A 102 -7.52 -12.57 -6.44
CA LYS A 102 -8.60 -12.04 -7.27
C LYS A 102 -8.89 -10.56 -6.97
N ASN A 103 -8.90 -10.20 -5.69
CA ASN A 103 -9.16 -8.83 -5.26
C ASN A 103 -7.94 -7.93 -5.40
N PHE A 104 -6.74 -8.47 -5.18
CA PHE A 104 -5.52 -7.69 -5.24
C PHE A 104 -5.17 -7.27 -6.67
N ARG A 105 -5.27 -8.18 -7.63
CA ARG A 105 -4.79 -7.93 -9.00
C ARG A 105 -5.31 -6.63 -9.62
N PRO A 106 -6.60 -6.27 -9.52
CA PRO A 106 -7.08 -5.02 -10.10
C PRO A 106 -6.78 -3.77 -9.26
N THR A 107 -6.21 -3.90 -8.08
CA THR A 107 -6.09 -2.79 -7.12
C THR A 107 -4.66 -2.50 -6.68
N VAL A 108 -3.66 -3.08 -7.32
CA VAL A 108 -2.25 -2.86 -6.96
C VAL A 108 -1.84 -1.42 -7.25
N MET A 109 -1.20 -0.78 -6.28
CA MET A 109 -0.64 0.57 -6.43
C MET A 109 0.73 0.63 -5.78
N ARG A 110 1.67 1.31 -6.44
CA ARG A 110 2.92 1.74 -5.80
C ARG A 110 2.68 2.96 -4.94
N LEU A 111 3.43 3.06 -3.87
CA LEU A 111 3.46 4.23 -3.00
C LEU A 111 4.73 5.02 -3.30
N LYS A 112 4.57 6.22 -3.87
CA LYS A 112 5.68 7.14 -4.10
C LYS A 112 5.78 8.12 -2.96
N PHE A 113 6.85 8.06 -2.18
CA PHE A 113 7.06 8.94 -1.04
C PHE A 113 7.39 10.35 -1.52
N LEU A 114 6.62 11.33 -1.06
CA LEU A 114 6.80 12.74 -1.40
C LEU A 114 7.53 13.50 -0.31
N LYS A 115 7.09 13.39 0.94
CA LYS A 115 7.75 14.02 2.09
C LYS A 115 7.28 13.39 3.41
N GLU A 116 8.12 13.55 4.44
CA GLU A 116 7.75 13.20 5.80
C GLU A 116 6.97 14.36 6.41
N LEU A 117 5.85 14.03 7.09
CA LEU A 117 4.96 15.02 7.69
C LEU A 117 5.11 15.11 9.21
N GLY A 118 5.73 14.11 9.85
CA GLY A 118 5.94 14.12 11.28
C GLY A 118 5.68 12.75 11.91
N LYS A 119 5.45 12.76 13.22
CA LYS A 119 5.19 11.54 13.98
C LYS A 119 3.75 11.07 13.82
N SER A 120 3.57 9.76 13.76
CA SER A 120 2.25 9.14 13.75
C SER A 120 1.80 8.86 15.18
N ILE A 121 0.50 9.02 15.42
CA ILE A 121 -0.16 8.60 16.66
C ILE A 121 -0.66 7.15 16.58
N ARG A 122 -0.38 6.48 15.48
CA ARG A 122 -0.86 5.12 15.20
C ARG A 122 0.23 4.09 15.30
#